data_a2bb6ecb261221fdf9e4d30110b15d26
#
_entry.id   a2bb6ecb261221fdf9e4d30110b15d26
#
_cell.length_a   1.000
_cell.length_b   1.000
_cell.length_c   1.000
_cell.angle_alpha   90.00
_cell.angle_beta   90.00
_cell.angle_gamma   90.00
#
_symmetry.space_group_name_H-M   'P 1'
#
loop_
_entity.id
_entity.type
_entity.pdbx_description
1 polymer ?
#
loop_
_entity_poly.entity_id
_entity_poly.type
_entity_poly.pdbx_seq_one_letter_code
_entity_poly.pdbx_strand_id
1 'polypeptide(L)' 'MTYREASRKLIALGCQEIPRRGGGSHRKWFNPATQQLTILPDWGGRDLKLGTIRAAVRQLALDWKDFERS' A
#
# COMPACT_ATOMS: atom_id res chain seq x y z
N MET A 1 9.21 -4.19 6.83
CA MET A 1 7.79 -4.57 6.65
C MET A 1 7.62 -5.21 5.29
N THR A 2 6.92 -6.33 5.24
CA THR A 2 6.63 -7.03 4.00
C THR A 2 5.41 -6.42 3.31
N TYR A 3 5.19 -6.81 2.05
CA TYR A 3 3.98 -6.42 1.32
C TYR A 3 2.71 -6.84 2.07
N ARG A 4 2.70 -8.06 2.61
CA ARG A 4 1.54 -8.56 3.35
C ARG A 4 1.21 -7.69 4.56
N GLU A 5 2.23 -7.28 5.29
CA GLU A 5 2.04 -6.40 6.45
C GLU A 5 1.54 -5.02 6.04
N ALA A 6 2.13 -4.44 4.99
CA ALA A 6 1.70 -3.15 4.46
C ALA A 6 0.27 -3.21 3.95
N SER A 7 -0.09 -4.30 3.23
CA SER A 7 -1.45 -4.51 2.72
C SER A 7 -2.47 -4.52 3.85
N ARG A 8 -2.17 -5.26 4.92
CA ARG A 8 -3.06 -5.34 6.08
C ARG A 8 -3.32 -3.96 6.68
N LYS A 9 -2.27 -3.14 6.80
CA LYS A 9 -2.40 -1.78 7.33
C LYS A 9 -3.20 -0.89 6.39
N LEU A 10 -2.98 -0.98 5.09
CA LEU A 10 -3.74 -0.20 4.11
C LEU A 10 -5.22 -0.55 4.12
N ILE A 11 -5.54 -1.84 4.21
CA ILE A 11 -6.94 -2.29 4.32
C ILE A 11 -7.58 -1.75 5.60
N ALA A 12 -6.85 -1.78 6.71
CA ALA A 12 -7.35 -1.24 7.97
C ALA A 12 -7.68 0.25 7.88
N LEU A 13 -6.99 0.98 7.01
CA LEU A 13 -7.23 2.41 6.78
C LEU A 13 -8.26 2.68 5.69
N GLY A 14 -8.92 1.65 5.18
CA GLY A 14 -9.98 1.79 4.20
C GLY A 14 -9.55 1.75 2.75
N CYS A 15 -8.28 1.49 2.49
CA CYS A 15 -7.79 1.36 1.11
C CYS A 15 -8.11 0.00 0.53
N GLN A 16 -8.11 -0.07 -0.80
CA GLN A 16 -8.48 -1.27 -1.53
C GLN A 16 -7.40 -1.60 -2.56
N GLU A 17 -7.03 -2.87 -2.64
CA GLU A 17 -6.19 -3.32 -3.74
C GLU A 17 -7.04 -3.49 -4.97
N ILE A 18 -6.61 -2.89 -6.09
CA ILE A 18 -7.33 -3.01 -7.35
C ILE A 18 -6.89 -4.33 -8.01
N PRO A 19 -7.84 -5.22 -8.37
CA PRO A 19 -7.49 -6.45 -9.06
C PRO A 19 -6.75 -6.16 -10.36
N ARG A 20 -5.71 -6.97 -10.63
CA ARG A 20 -4.92 -6.86 -11.86
C ARG A 20 -5.19 -8.05 -12.75
N ARG A 21 -4.95 -7.87 -14.05
CA ARG A 21 -5.20 -8.93 -15.03
C ARG A 21 -3.99 -9.81 -15.30
N GLY A 22 -2.82 -9.35 -15.00
CA GLY A 22 -1.59 -10.07 -15.33
C GLY A 22 -0.78 -10.46 -14.13
N GLY A 23 0.38 -11.02 -14.38
CA GLY A 23 1.39 -11.28 -13.37
C GLY A 23 2.20 -10.04 -13.08
N GLY A 24 3.24 -10.20 -12.26
CA GLY A 24 4.15 -9.15 -11.91
C GLY A 24 4.01 -8.72 -10.45
N SER A 25 4.99 -7.97 -9.99
CA SER A 25 5.09 -7.60 -8.60
C SER A 25 4.41 -6.29 -8.25
N HIS A 26 4.01 -5.48 -9.22
CA HIS A 26 3.40 -4.18 -8.96
C HIS A 26 1.91 -4.33 -8.70
N ARG A 27 1.47 -3.93 -7.51
CA ARG A 27 0.07 -3.97 -7.10
C ARG A 27 -0.46 -2.56 -6.97
N LYS A 28 -1.65 -2.31 -7.51
CA LYS A 28 -2.28 -1.00 -7.49
C LYS A 28 -3.22 -0.91 -6.29
N TRP A 29 -3.16 0.21 -5.58
CA TRP A 29 -3.99 0.48 -4.42
C TRP A 29 -4.77 1.77 -4.60
N PHE A 30 -5.97 1.81 -4.06
CA PHE A 30 -6.90 2.93 -4.16
C PHE A 30 -7.41 3.32 -2.77
N ASN A 31 -7.40 4.63 -2.50
CA ASN A 31 -8.01 5.17 -1.28
C ASN A 31 -9.34 5.83 -1.66
N PRO A 32 -10.50 5.20 -1.34
CA PRO A 32 -11.80 5.76 -1.70
C PRO A 32 -12.09 7.13 -1.09
N ALA A 33 -11.54 7.40 0.10
CA ALA A 33 -11.78 8.66 0.79
C ALA A 33 -11.15 9.86 0.08
N THR A 34 -10.01 9.65 -0.58
CA THR A 34 -9.27 10.71 -1.28
C THR A 34 -9.28 10.55 -2.79
N GLN A 35 -9.71 9.39 -3.28
CA GLN A 35 -9.67 8.98 -4.69
C GLN A 35 -8.26 8.97 -5.26
N GLN A 36 -7.26 8.76 -4.41
CA GLN A 36 -5.87 8.68 -4.81
C GLN A 36 -5.45 7.24 -5.04
N LEU A 37 -4.49 7.06 -5.94
CA LEU A 37 -3.94 5.77 -6.33
C LEU A 37 -2.46 5.72 -6.04
N THR A 38 -1.95 4.52 -5.78
CA THR A 38 -0.52 4.27 -5.70
C THR A 38 -0.20 2.88 -6.19
N ILE A 39 1.08 2.62 -6.41
CA ILE A 39 1.58 1.29 -6.74
C ILE A 39 2.56 0.87 -5.65
N LEU A 40 2.39 -0.36 -5.17
CA LEU A 40 3.26 -0.93 -4.14
C LEU A 40 3.78 -2.28 -4.64
N PRO A 41 5.09 -2.52 -4.63
CA PRO A 41 5.62 -3.79 -5.11
C PRO A 41 5.35 -4.92 -4.11
N ASP A 42 5.00 -6.08 -4.63
CA ASP A 42 4.84 -7.30 -3.83
C ASP A 42 6.11 -8.13 -3.99
N TRP A 43 6.98 -8.08 -3.00
CA TRP A 43 8.23 -8.85 -2.98
C TRP A 43 8.10 -10.12 -2.14
N GLY A 44 6.89 -10.61 -1.91
CA GLY A 44 6.65 -11.79 -1.10
C GLY A 44 7.09 -11.60 0.34
N GLY A 45 7.86 -12.53 0.86
CA GLY A 45 8.34 -12.46 2.24
C GLY A 45 9.50 -11.50 2.49
N ARG A 46 9.96 -10.77 1.47
CA ARG A 46 11.05 -9.81 1.61
C ARG A 46 10.52 -8.46 2.07
N ASP A 47 11.31 -7.77 2.88
CA ASP A 47 10.94 -6.44 3.33
C ASP A 47 10.97 -5.43 2.21
N LEU A 48 9.98 -4.55 2.18
CA LEU A 48 9.95 -3.39 1.30
C LEU A 48 10.84 -2.30 1.89
N LYS A 49 11.41 -1.49 1.02
CA LYS A 49 12.19 -0.33 1.47
C LYS A 49 11.25 0.67 2.14
N LEU A 50 11.70 1.25 3.24
CA LEU A 50 10.91 2.22 3.99
C LEU A 50 10.47 3.39 3.10
N GLY A 51 11.36 3.91 2.28
CA GLY A 51 11.02 5.00 1.36
C GLY A 51 9.92 4.65 0.38
N THR A 52 9.88 3.40 -0.09
CA THR A 52 8.82 2.90 -0.97
C THR A 52 7.48 2.92 -0.26
N ILE A 53 7.44 2.44 0.99
CA ILE A 53 6.22 2.42 1.79
C ILE A 53 5.76 3.85 2.10
N ARG A 54 6.68 4.73 2.50
CA ARG A 54 6.34 6.13 2.81
C ARG A 54 5.79 6.86 1.60
N ALA A 55 6.35 6.63 0.42
CA ALA A 55 5.86 7.23 -0.81
C ALA A 55 4.43 6.77 -1.13
N ALA A 56 4.15 5.47 -0.96
CA ALA A 56 2.81 4.94 -1.19
C ALA A 56 1.79 5.55 -0.22
N VAL A 57 2.14 5.61 1.06
CA VAL A 57 1.26 6.21 2.08
C VAL A 57 0.96 7.67 1.74
N ARG A 58 1.98 8.43 1.34
CA ARG A 58 1.81 9.83 0.94
C ARG A 58 0.94 9.97 -0.30
N GLN A 59 1.17 9.13 -1.31
CA GLN A 59 0.40 9.18 -2.56
C GLN A 59 -1.07 8.84 -2.35
N LEU A 60 -1.37 8.00 -1.37
CA LEU A 60 -2.74 7.69 -1.00
C LEU A 60 -3.36 8.74 -0.08
N ALA A 61 -2.64 9.81 0.22
CA ALA A 61 -3.07 10.89 1.12
C ALA A 61 -3.42 10.37 2.52
N LEU A 62 -2.68 9.38 2.98
CA LEU A 62 -2.82 8.86 4.34
C LEU A 62 -1.82 9.52 5.27
N ASP A 63 -2.18 9.59 6.54
CA ASP A 63 -1.27 10.05 7.58
C ASP A 63 -0.31 8.92 7.97
N TRP A 64 0.99 9.22 8.04
CA TRP A 64 2.00 8.22 8.34
C TRP A 64 1.80 7.59 9.71
N LYS A 65 1.44 8.39 10.72
CA LYS A 65 1.23 7.87 12.08
C LYS A 65 0.04 6.94 12.13
N ASP A 66 -1.03 7.24 11.40
CA ASP A 66 -2.18 6.36 11.31
C ASP A 66 -1.78 5.03 10.67
N PHE A 67 -0.97 5.08 9.63
CA PHE A 67 -0.47 3.88 8.98
C PHE A 67 0.37 3.04 9.94
N GLU A 68 1.28 3.66 10.68
CA GLU A 68 2.12 2.96 11.64
C GLU A 68 1.30 2.26 12.71
N ARG A 69 0.21 2.87 13.17
CA ARG A 69 -0.63 2.33 14.24
C ARG A 69 -1.64 1.29 13.78
N SER A 70 -1.82 1.18 12.50
CA SER A 70 -2.86 0.28 11.95
C SER A 70 -2.51 -1.19 12.04
#